data_8f7ef4ac59a6dc1eab98200a52b46193
#
_entry.id   8f7ef4ac59a6dc1eab98200a52b46193
#
_cell.length_a   1.000
_cell.length_b   1.000
_cell.length_c   1.000
_cell.angle_alpha   90.00
_cell.angle_beta   90.00
_cell.angle_gamma   90.00
#
_symmetry.space_group_name_H-M   'P 1'
#
loop_
_entity.id
_entity.type
_entity.pdbx_description
1 polymer ?
#
loop_
_entity_poly.entity_id
_entity_poly.type
_entity_poly.pdbx_seq_one_letter_code
_entity_poly.pdbx_strand_id
1 'polypeptide(L)'
;VEGRLRLREPQITPIEGGFLVSDPYGVYEKPLALTEGGLFLLSLMEGRTLEEVQEEVFKRHGVLVPKKELEDLGTALAEAGLLLTEKVEARLKEEEEKLKRERPMRLAGLSYPEGEREARAFLEAFRASYPGEGEEARVLLMPHLEPSRVPEVYGAALAALEKTPPPERI
;
A
#
# COMPACT_ATOMS: atom_id res chain seq x y z
N VAL A 1 -1.14 -22.15 14.37
CA VAL A 1 -0.02 -21.19 14.51
C VAL A 1 0.69 -21.52 15.81
N GLU A 2 1.92 -21.99 15.74
CA GLU A 2 2.73 -22.31 16.92
C GLU A 2 3.71 -21.17 17.21
N GLY A 3 3.96 -20.88 18.50
CA GLY A 3 4.92 -19.88 18.94
C GLY A 3 4.33 -18.48 19.12
N ARG A 4 5.23 -17.49 19.28
CA ARG A 4 4.86 -16.07 19.44
C ARG A 4 4.44 -15.50 18.11
N LEU A 5 3.29 -14.87 18.11
CA LEU A 5 2.71 -14.22 16.92
C LEU A 5 3.48 -12.95 16.58
N ARG A 6 3.72 -12.74 15.30
CA ARG A 6 4.33 -11.53 14.75
C ARG A 6 3.37 -10.94 13.73
N LEU A 7 2.87 -9.76 14.00
CA LEU A 7 1.93 -9.07 13.13
C LEU A 7 2.65 -8.07 12.23
N ARG A 8 2.09 -7.85 11.05
CA ARG A 8 2.39 -6.68 10.23
C ARG A 8 1.43 -5.57 10.62
N GLU A 9 1.89 -4.34 10.55
CA GLU A 9 1.03 -3.17 10.81
C GLU A 9 -0.11 -3.13 9.78
N PRO A 10 -1.38 -3.24 10.21
CA PRO A 10 -2.52 -3.26 9.31
C PRO A 10 -3.02 -1.86 9.00
N GLN A 11 -3.63 -1.68 7.84
CA GLN A 11 -4.55 -0.58 7.62
C GLN A 11 -5.92 -0.95 8.18
N ILE A 12 -6.47 -0.11 9.08
CA ILE A 12 -7.77 -0.34 9.72
C ILE A 12 -8.74 0.74 9.27
N THR A 13 -9.86 0.33 8.69
CA THR A 13 -10.92 1.22 8.22
C THR A 13 -12.22 0.88 8.93
N PRO A 14 -12.86 1.82 9.64
CA PRO A 14 -14.19 1.60 10.23
C PRO A 14 -15.23 1.32 9.14
N ILE A 15 -16.11 0.35 9.39
CA ILE A 15 -17.25 0.00 8.55
C ILE A 15 -18.50 -0.16 9.44
N GLU A 16 -19.67 -0.26 8.84
CA GLU A 16 -20.89 -0.55 9.59
C GLU A 16 -20.77 -1.93 10.27
N GLY A 17 -20.87 -1.94 11.60
CA GLY A 17 -20.80 -3.15 12.41
C GLY A 17 -19.38 -3.67 12.73
N GLY A 18 -18.32 -2.93 12.41
CA GLY A 18 -16.95 -3.37 12.73
C GLY A 18 -15.85 -2.61 12.01
N PHE A 19 -14.81 -3.35 11.64
CA PHE A 19 -13.60 -2.81 11.03
C PHE A 19 -13.14 -3.69 9.86
N LEU A 20 -12.71 -3.06 8.79
CA LEU A 20 -12.01 -3.71 7.70
C LEU A 20 -10.50 -3.58 7.95
N VAL A 21 -9.82 -4.70 8.00
CA VAL A 21 -8.38 -4.78 8.27
C VAL A 21 -7.69 -5.32 7.02
N SER A 22 -6.73 -4.58 6.49
CA SER A 22 -6.09 -4.91 5.20
C SER A 22 -4.58 -4.70 5.23
N ASP A 23 -3.90 -5.32 4.27
CA ASP A 23 -2.48 -5.09 4.01
C ASP A 23 -2.27 -3.71 3.39
N PRO A 24 -1.57 -2.77 4.04
CA PRO A 24 -1.37 -1.41 3.53
C PRO A 24 -0.53 -1.37 2.25
N TYR A 25 0.24 -2.41 1.98
CA TYR A 25 1.12 -2.50 0.81
C TYR A 25 0.47 -3.17 -0.40
N GLY A 26 -0.74 -3.76 -0.22
CA GLY A 26 -1.50 -4.39 -1.30
C GLY A 26 -0.88 -5.66 -1.88
N VAL A 27 0.02 -6.34 -1.14
CA VAL A 27 0.55 -7.65 -1.52
C VAL A 27 -0.51 -8.73 -1.34
N TYR A 28 -1.38 -8.52 -0.36
CA TYR A 28 -2.57 -9.32 -0.09
C TYR A 28 -3.81 -8.45 -0.32
N GLU A 29 -4.58 -8.80 -1.33
CA GLU A 29 -5.73 -8.00 -1.76
C GLU A 29 -7.00 -8.26 -0.94
N LYS A 30 -7.05 -9.37 -0.21
CA LYS A 30 -8.23 -9.79 0.53
C LYS A 30 -8.24 -9.18 1.93
N PRO A 31 -9.07 -8.15 2.19
CA PRO A 31 -9.22 -7.60 3.52
C PRO A 31 -9.99 -8.55 4.44
N LEU A 32 -9.80 -8.40 5.75
CA LEU A 32 -10.48 -9.14 6.80
C LEU A 32 -11.45 -8.23 7.54
N ALA A 33 -12.73 -8.58 7.60
CA ALA A 33 -13.71 -7.89 8.43
C ALA A 33 -13.64 -8.42 9.87
N LEU A 34 -13.48 -7.53 10.84
CA LEU A 34 -13.43 -7.84 12.26
C LEU A 34 -14.52 -7.07 13.02
N THR A 35 -15.10 -7.71 14.01
CA THR A 35 -15.89 -7.04 15.03
C THR A 35 -14.98 -6.26 15.98
N GLU A 36 -15.54 -5.44 16.88
CA GLU A 36 -14.78 -4.78 17.95
C GLU A 36 -14.00 -5.80 18.80
N GLY A 37 -14.64 -6.94 19.14
CA GLY A 37 -13.98 -8.03 19.87
C GLY A 37 -12.81 -8.64 19.09
N GLY A 38 -12.99 -8.86 17.78
CA GLY A 38 -11.92 -9.34 16.90
C GLY A 38 -10.75 -8.37 16.80
N LEU A 39 -11.02 -7.07 16.69
CA LEU A 39 -9.99 -6.03 16.70
C LEU A 39 -9.25 -5.95 18.05
N PHE A 40 -9.99 -6.10 19.15
CA PHE A 40 -9.39 -6.18 20.47
C PHE A 40 -8.45 -7.41 20.60
N LEU A 41 -8.87 -8.58 20.14
CA LEU A 41 -8.01 -9.77 20.11
C LEU A 41 -6.76 -9.54 19.27
N LEU A 42 -6.91 -8.95 18.08
CA LEU A 42 -5.78 -8.58 17.21
C LEU A 42 -4.76 -7.70 17.96
N SER A 43 -5.24 -6.70 18.73
CA SER A 43 -4.37 -5.80 19.51
C SER A 43 -3.55 -6.50 20.59
N LEU A 44 -3.97 -7.67 21.02
CA LEU A 44 -3.28 -8.47 22.04
C LEU A 44 -2.29 -9.48 21.44
N MET A 45 -2.38 -9.76 20.15
CA MET A 45 -1.63 -10.88 19.54
C MET A 45 -0.14 -10.63 19.36
N GLU A 46 0.29 -9.38 19.12
CA GLU A 46 1.70 -9.09 18.84
C GLU A 46 2.62 -9.55 19.99
N GLY A 47 3.60 -10.37 19.66
CA GLY A 47 4.60 -10.90 20.58
C GLY A 47 4.10 -11.95 21.57
N ARG A 48 2.84 -12.40 21.48
CA ARG A 48 2.21 -13.39 22.38
C ARG A 48 1.92 -14.68 21.68
N THR A 49 1.80 -15.77 22.45
CA THR A 49 1.19 -17.03 22.01
C THR A 49 -0.33 -16.93 22.11
N LEU A 50 -1.06 -17.84 21.46
CA LEU A 50 -2.53 -17.91 21.57
C LEU A 50 -2.99 -18.15 23.02
N GLU A 51 -2.25 -18.95 23.77
CA GLU A 51 -2.50 -19.21 25.18
C GLU A 51 -2.32 -17.94 26.03
N GLU A 52 -1.25 -17.18 25.80
CA GLU A 52 -1.02 -15.89 26.49
C GLU A 52 -2.11 -14.87 26.15
N VAL A 53 -2.63 -14.85 24.91
CA VAL A 53 -3.77 -14.01 24.51
C VAL A 53 -5.04 -14.44 25.28
N GLN A 54 -5.32 -15.74 25.34
CA GLN A 54 -6.49 -16.27 26.05
C GLN A 54 -6.44 -15.91 27.54
N GLU A 55 -5.28 -16.08 28.18
CA GLU A 55 -5.06 -15.73 29.58
C GLU A 55 -5.27 -14.22 29.83
N GLU A 56 -4.76 -13.38 28.94
CA GLU A 56 -4.88 -11.92 29.07
C GLU A 56 -6.32 -11.44 28.93
N VAL A 57 -7.10 -12.04 28.00
CA VAL A 57 -8.54 -11.77 27.87
C VAL A 57 -9.28 -12.19 29.13
N PHE A 58 -8.99 -13.38 29.64
CA PHE A 58 -9.63 -13.88 30.86
C PHE A 58 -9.32 -12.99 32.08
N LYS A 59 -8.08 -12.57 32.22
CA LYS A 59 -7.65 -11.64 33.29
C LYS A 59 -8.40 -10.30 33.26
N ARG A 60 -8.55 -9.72 32.06
CA ARG A 60 -9.14 -8.39 31.91
C ARG A 60 -10.65 -8.37 31.96
N HIS A 61 -11.28 -9.40 31.42
CA HIS A 61 -12.72 -9.40 31.16
C HIS A 61 -13.47 -10.59 31.78
N GLY A 62 -12.77 -11.56 32.37
CA GLY A 62 -13.39 -12.76 32.89
C GLY A 62 -13.99 -13.70 31.82
N VAL A 63 -13.66 -13.48 30.56
CA VAL A 63 -14.19 -14.23 29.42
C VAL A 63 -13.15 -15.23 28.92
N LEU A 64 -13.55 -16.48 28.81
CA LEU A 64 -12.71 -17.51 28.21
C LEU A 64 -13.01 -17.61 26.72
N VAL A 65 -12.10 -17.09 25.87
CA VAL A 65 -12.20 -17.23 24.41
C VAL A 65 -11.82 -18.66 24.03
N PRO A 66 -12.64 -19.39 23.27
CA PRO A 66 -12.28 -20.75 22.81
C PRO A 66 -10.99 -20.73 22.00
N LYS A 67 -10.10 -21.70 22.25
CA LYS A 67 -8.82 -21.79 21.53
C LYS A 67 -9.03 -21.83 20.03
N LYS A 68 -10.06 -22.53 19.57
CA LYS A 68 -10.41 -22.61 18.15
C LYS A 68 -10.71 -21.25 17.53
N GLU A 69 -11.38 -20.35 18.22
CA GLU A 69 -11.65 -19.00 17.71
C GLU A 69 -10.36 -18.16 17.51
N LEU A 70 -9.41 -18.33 18.42
CA LEU A 70 -8.09 -17.69 18.29
C LEU A 70 -7.28 -18.30 17.14
N GLU A 71 -7.34 -19.61 16.93
CA GLU A 71 -6.70 -20.32 15.82
C GLU A 71 -7.33 -19.90 14.48
N ASP A 72 -8.66 -19.81 14.41
CA ASP A 72 -9.39 -19.38 13.22
C ASP A 72 -9.05 -17.91 12.88
N LEU A 73 -8.97 -17.04 13.89
CA LEU A 73 -8.53 -15.65 13.69
C LEU A 73 -7.07 -15.59 13.21
N GLY A 74 -6.16 -16.36 13.81
CA GLY A 74 -4.77 -16.45 13.39
C GLY A 74 -4.64 -16.92 11.94
N THR A 75 -5.44 -17.89 11.54
CA THR A 75 -5.49 -18.37 10.15
C THR A 75 -5.99 -17.31 9.20
N ALA A 76 -7.08 -16.61 9.54
CA ALA A 76 -7.63 -15.52 8.73
C ALA A 76 -6.64 -14.35 8.58
N LEU A 77 -5.91 -14.02 9.65
CA LEU A 77 -4.85 -12.99 9.61
C LEU A 77 -3.67 -13.42 8.72
N ALA A 78 -3.28 -14.69 8.75
CA ALA A 78 -2.24 -15.21 7.86
C ALA A 78 -2.70 -15.19 6.39
N GLU A 79 -3.95 -15.55 6.10
CA GLU A 79 -4.52 -15.47 4.75
C GLU A 79 -4.63 -14.04 4.22
N ALA A 80 -4.87 -13.08 5.12
CA ALA A 80 -4.86 -11.65 4.80
C ALA A 80 -3.44 -11.04 4.77
N GLY A 81 -2.39 -11.85 4.98
CA GLY A 81 -1.00 -11.40 5.00
C GLY A 81 -0.62 -10.52 6.20
N LEU A 82 -1.43 -10.53 7.24
CA LEU A 82 -1.25 -9.69 8.43
C LEU A 82 -0.51 -10.41 9.56
N LEU A 83 -0.49 -11.74 9.56
CA LEU A 83 0.32 -12.55 10.47
C LEU A 83 1.54 -13.09 9.72
N LEU A 84 2.75 -12.78 10.22
CA LEU A 84 4.01 -13.25 9.65
C LEU A 84 4.20 -14.75 9.91
N THR A 85 3.82 -15.54 8.93
CA THR A 85 4.16 -16.97 8.82
C THR A 85 5.26 -17.14 7.79
N GLU A 86 5.94 -18.27 7.75
CA GLU A 86 6.95 -18.58 6.71
C GLU A 86 6.40 -18.35 5.28
N LYS A 87 5.13 -18.73 5.06
CA LYS A 87 4.46 -18.52 3.77
C LYS A 87 4.27 -17.03 3.45
N VAL A 88 3.90 -16.22 4.44
CA VAL A 88 3.72 -14.77 4.27
C VAL A 88 5.07 -14.10 4.03
N GLU A 89 6.11 -14.45 4.81
CA GLU A 89 7.47 -13.93 4.63
C GLU A 89 8.03 -14.28 3.24
N ALA A 90 7.83 -15.52 2.78
CA ALA A 90 8.26 -15.94 1.45
C ALA A 90 7.55 -15.12 0.34
N ARG A 91 6.24 -14.89 0.48
CA ARG A 91 5.47 -14.08 -0.48
C ARG A 91 5.93 -12.62 -0.51
N LEU A 92 6.16 -12.02 0.66
CA LEU A 92 6.67 -10.64 0.75
C LEU A 92 8.04 -10.50 0.08
N LYS A 93 8.93 -11.47 0.30
CA LYS A 93 10.25 -11.50 -0.33
C LYS A 93 10.15 -11.65 -1.85
N GLU A 94 9.25 -12.49 -2.34
CA GLU A 94 8.99 -12.63 -3.78
C GLU A 94 8.54 -11.30 -4.40
N GLU A 95 7.60 -10.61 -3.75
CA GLU A 95 7.13 -9.29 -4.22
C GLU A 95 8.23 -8.22 -4.15
N GLU A 96 9.05 -8.22 -3.10
CA GLU A 96 10.22 -7.33 -3.01
C GLU A 96 11.19 -7.56 -4.18
N GLU A 97 11.49 -8.81 -4.51
CA GLU A 97 12.39 -9.13 -5.64
C GLU A 97 11.78 -8.76 -7.00
N LYS A 98 10.45 -8.87 -7.16
CA LYS A 98 9.76 -8.36 -8.36
C LYS A 98 9.90 -6.84 -8.47
N LEU A 99 9.62 -6.11 -7.37
CA LEU A 99 9.69 -4.66 -7.33
C LEU A 99 11.12 -4.10 -7.51
N LYS A 100 12.16 -4.88 -7.19
CA LYS A 100 13.56 -4.53 -7.50
C LYS A 100 13.84 -4.57 -9.01
N ARG A 101 13.17 -5.47 -9.74
CA ARG A 101 13.35 -5.64 -11.18
C ARG A 101 12.47 -4.68 -11.97
N GLU A 102 11.21 -4.58 -11.58
CA GLU A 102 10.20 -3.79 -12.27
C GLU A 102 9.22 -3.20 -11.26
N ARG A 103 9.04 -1.88 -11.29
CA ARG A 103 8.07 -1.18 -10.47
C ARG A 103 6.87 -0.80 -11.33
N PRO A 104 5.73 -1.49 -11.19
CA PRO A 104 4.53 -1.11 -11.91
C PRO A 104 4.04 0.27 -11.48
N MET A 105 3.53 1.01 -12.43
CA MET A 105 2.90 2.32 -12.18
C MET A 105 1.53 2.11 -11.51
N ARG A 106 1.49 2.18 -10.17
CA ARG A 106 0.26 1.88 -9.39
C ARG A 106 -0.94 2.76 -9.71
N LEU A 107 -0.72 3.96 -10.21
CA LEU A 107 -1.77 4.93 -10.50
C LEU A 107 -2.09 5.02 -12.00
N ALA A 108 -1.48 4.16 -12.82
CA ALA A 108 -1.82 4.05 -14.24
C ALA A 108 -3.30 3.63 -14.39
N GLY A 109 -4.00 4.28 -15.29
CA GLY A 109 -5.45 4.12 -15.48
C GLY A 109 -6.31 4.82 -14.43
N LEU A 110 -5.74 5.33 -13.32
CA LEU A 110 -6.45 6.06 -12.26
C LEU A 110 -6.15 7.56 -12.29
N SER A 111 -4.89 7.94 -12.12
CA SER A 111 -4.45 9.35 -12.05
C SER A 111 -3.77 9.82 -13.34
N TYR A 112 -3.31 8.90 -14.18
CA TYR A 112 -2.74 9.17 -15.49
C TYR A 112 -2.98 7.97 -16.43
N PRO A 113 -2.94 8.16 -17.77
CA PRO A 113 -3.19 7.11 -18.72
C PRO A 113 -2.23 5.92 -18.58
N GLU A 114 -2.74 4.70 -18.75
CA GLU A 114 -1.96 3.47 -18.68
C GLU A 114 -1.24 3.16 -20.00
N GLY A 115 -1.90 3.42 -21.14
CA GLY A 115 -1.38 3.14 -22.46
C GLY A 115 -0.35 4.18 -22.93
N GLU A 116 0.69 3.75 -23.67
CA GLU A 116 1.74 4.65 -24.18
C GLU A 116 1.15 5.77 -25.07
N ARG A 117 0.23 5.42 -25.95
CA ARG A 117 -0.40 6.39 -26.86
C ARG A 117 -1.20 7.44 -26.10
N GLU A 118 -1.99 7.02 -25.15
CA GLU A 118 -2.82 7.86 -24.28
C GLU A 118 -1.95 8.72 -23.37
N ALA A 119 -0.87 8.17 -22.81
CA ALA A 119 0.10 8.90 -22.01
C ALA A 119 0.83 9.99 -22.83
N ARG A 120 1.21 9.65 -24.06
CA ARG A 120 1.82 10.63 -24.99
C ARG A 120 0.87 11.78 -25.29
N ALA A 121 -0.37 11.50 -25.67
CA ALA A 121 -1.38 12.51 -25.92
C ALA A 121 -1.67 13.39 -24.69
N PHE A 122 -1.66 12.79 -23.49
CA PHE A 122 -1.81 13.49 -22.23
C PHE A 122 -0.66 14.47 -21.97
N LEU A 123 0.59 14.07 -22.21
CA LEU A 123 1.76 14.96 -22.11
C LEU A 123 1.76 16.06 -23.18
N GLU A 124 1.39 15.75 -24.42
CA GLU A 124 1.26 16.71 -25.51
C GLU A 124 0.22 17.79 -25.20
N ALA A 125 -0.90 17.44 -24.56
CA ALA A 125 -1.91 18.39 -24.12
C ALA A 125 -1.35 19.39 -23.09
N PHE A 126 -0.54 18.94 -22.14
CA PHE A 126 0.14 19.86 -21.21
C PHE A 126 1.20 20.69 -21.91
N ARG A 127 1.99 20.09 -22.78
CA ARG A 127 2.98 20.85 -23.57
C ARG A 127 2.33 21.99 -24.37
N ALA A 128 1.17 21.71 -24.97
CA ALA A 128 0.40 22.69 -25.73
C ALA A 128 -0.20 23.82 -24.86
N SER A 129 -0.40 23.59 -23.55
CA SER A 129 -0.89 24.64 -22.63
C SER A 129 0.16 25.72 -22.33
N TYR A 130 1.43 25.47 -22.64
CA TYR A 130 2.52 26.44 -22.50
C TYR A 130 3.05 26.85 -23.88
N PRO A 131 2.79 28.05 -24.36
CA PRO A 131 3.19 28.52 -25.70
C PRO A 131 4.67 28.91 -25.79
N GLY A 132 5.37 28.99 -24.65
CA GLY A 132 6.77 29.38 -24.61
C GLY A 132 7.73 28.31 -25.12
N GLU A 133 8.93 28.75 -25.54
CA GLU A 133 10.04 27.85 -25.75
C GLU A 133 10.69 27.47 -24.41
N GLY A 134 11.10 26.21 -24.26
CA GLY A 134 11.86 25.76 -23.09
C GLY A 134 13.31 26.20 -23.15
N GLU A 135 13.94 26.33 -22.00
CA GLU A 135 15.39 26.53 -21.86
C GLU A 135 16.00 25.23 -21.32
N GLU A 136 17.27 24.95 -21.65
CA GLU A 136 17.99 23.83 -21.08
C GLU A 136 18.08 23.98 -19.55
N ALA A 137 17.66 22.94 -18.82
CA ALA A 137 17.60 22.95 -17.36
C ALA A 137 18.51 21.86 -16.76
N ARG A 138 19.38 22.22 -15.82
CA ARG A 138 20.15 21.26 -15.03
C ARG A 138 19.36 20.68 -13.86
N VAL A 139 18.39 21.43 -13.37
CA VAL A 139 17.50 21.04 -12.27
C VAL A 139 16.10 21.49 -12.65
N LEU A 140 15.14 20.56 -12.51
CA LEU A 140 13.73 20.82 -12.74
C LEU A 140 12.96 20.62 -11.44
N LEU A 141 12.31 21.67 -10.96
CA LEU A 141 11.39 21.59 -9.82
C LEU A 141 9.95 21.62 -10.35
N MET A 142 9.22 20.57 -10.05
CA MET A 142 7.81 20.45 -10.43
C MET A 142 6.93 20.42 -9.17
N PRO A 143 5.74 21.07 -9.20
CA PRO A 143 4.83 20.99 -8.08
C PRO A 143 4.31 19.56 -7.91
N HIS A 144 4.16 19.13 -6.67
CA HIS A 144 3.48 17.86 -6.36
C HIS A 144 1.96 18.06 -6.32
N LEU A 145 1.40 18.47 -7.45
CA LEU A 145 -0.03 18.70 -7.66
C LEU A 145 -0.50 17.85 -8.83
N GLU A 146 -1.80 17.58 -8.84
CA GLU A 146 -2.41 16.93 -10.00
C GLU A 146 -2.18 17.80 -11.26
N PRO A 147 -1.62 17.25 -12.34
CA PRO A 147 -1.23 18.01 -13.52
C PRO A 147 -2.35 18.84 -14.14
N SER A 148 -3.59 18.34 -14.11
CA SER A 148 -4.78 19.06 -14.61
C SER A 148 -5.07 20.38 -13.89
N ARG A 149 -4.58 20.55 -12.66
CA ARG A 149 -4.77 21.80 -11.88
C ARG A 149 -3.80 22.91 -12.26
N VAL A 150 -2.66 22.56 -12.81
CA VAL A 150 -1.59 23.51 -13.17
C VAL A 150 -0.96 23.13 -14.51
N PRO A 151 -1.75 23.02 -15.58
CA PRO A 151 -1.27 22.49 -16.87
C PRO A 151 -0.14 23.30 -17.47
N GLU A 152 -0.17 24.63 -17.32
CA GLU A 152 0.88 25.53 -17.85
C GLU A 152 2.25 25.30 -17.19
N VAL A 153 2.28 24.97 -15.89
CA VAL A 153 3.52 24.68 -15.16
C VAL A 153 4.13 23.37 -15.64
N TYR A 154 3.30 22.35 -15.86
CA TYR A 154 3.75 21.09 -16.44
C TYR A 154 4.16 21.26 -17.90
N GLY A 155 3.45 22.09 -18.67
CA GLY A 155 3.81 22.43 -20.04
C GLY A 155 5.16 23.15 -20.13
N ALA A 156 5.45 24.08 -19.23
CA ALA A 156 6.76 24.74 -19.15
C ALA A 156 7.89 23.77 -18.82
N ALA A 157 7.63 22.84 -17.88
CA ALA A 157 8.59 21.79 -17.53
C ALA A 157 8.88 20.85 -18.69
N LEU A 158 7.85 20.43 -19.43
CA LEU A 158 8.01 19.61 -20.64
C LEU A 158 8.80 20.36 -21.72
N ALA A 159 8.55 21.66 -21.93
CA ALA A 159 9.31 22.47 -22.86
C ALA A 159 10.81 22.55 -22.51
N ALA A 160 11.13 22.64 -21.20
CA ALA A 160 12.51 22.60 -20.74
C ALA A 160 13.15 21.22 -20.96
N LEU A 161 12.41 20.12 -20.72
CA LEU A 161 12.89 18.76 -20.95
C LEU A 161 13.18 18.49 -22.43
N GLU A 162 12.43 19.07 -23.38
CA GLU A 162 12.69 18.93 -24.82
C GLU A 162 14.06 19.52 -25.24
N LYS A 163 14.56 20.50 -24.49
CA LYS A 163 15.87 21.15 -24.75
C LYS A 163 17.01 20.55 -23.93
N THR A 164 16.68 19.74 -22.92
CA THR A 164 17.63 19.17 -21.98
C THR A 164 18.05 17.77 -22.44
N PRO A 165 19.35 17.45 -22.51
CA PRO A 165 19.79 16.10 -22.79
C PRO A 165 19.24 15.12 -21.75
N PRO A 166 18.87 13.88 -22.16
CA PRO A 166 18.40 12.88 -21.21
C PRO A 166 19.48 12.61 -20.15
N PRO A 167 19.11 12.55 -18.86
CA PRO A 167 20.05 12.27 -17.79
C PRO A 167 20.56 10.81 -17.89
N GLU A 168 21.79 10.60 -17.44
CA GLU A 168 22.38 9.23 -17.38
C GLU A 168 21.65 8.35 -16.37
N ARG A 169 21.00 8.98 -15.37
CA ARG A 169 20.13 8.33 -14.37
C ARG A 169 18.93 9.21 -14.06
N ILE A 170 17.80 8.55 -13.87
CA ILE A 170 16.56 9.16 -13.36
C ILE A 170 16.32 8.68 -11.93
#